data_bf6ec5a62ea1b71254952f2b76c2e20d
#
_entry.id   bf6ec5a62ea1b71254952f2b76c2e20d
#
_cell.length_a   1.000
_cell.length_b   1.000
_cell.length_c   1.000
_cell.angle_alpha   90.00
_cell.angle_beta   90.00
_cell.angle_gamma   90.00
#
_symmetry.space_group_name_H-M   'P 1'
#
loop_
_entity.id
_entity.type
_entity.pdbx_description
1 polymer ?
#
loop_
_entity_poly.entity_id
_entity_poly.type
_entity_poly.pdbx_seq_one_letter_code
_entity_poly.pdbx_strand_id
1 'polypeptide(L)'
;MILCAMLIAVSATASAQMISVNELPVQAKEFVDTHFKSAKVVQVEKDAPLGLVREYTVILENGIKIEFNKKGDWKEVEAKKAKLPNSVTPEKIRKYVSAEFPQTEIRKIEKDSRGYEVSISNGLDLKFNLSADFIKID
;
A
#
# COMPACT_ATOMS: atom_id res chain seq x y z
N MET A 1 -1.01 -32.89 -44.30
CA MET A 1 -1.00 -33.02 -42.85
C MET A 1 -0.80 -31.65 -42.25
N ILE A 2 -1.84 -31.08 -41.69
CA ILE A 2 -1.76 -29.78 -41.00
C ILE A 2 -1.56 -30.10 -39.54
N LEU A 3 -0.37 -29.78 -39.01
CA LEU A 3 -0.06 -29.91 -37.61
C LEU A 3 -0.67 -28.70 -36.89
N CYS A 4 -1.81 -28.88 -36.24
CA CYS A 4 -2.39 -27.88 -35.35
C CYS A 4 -1.54 -27.86 -34.07
N ALA A 5 -0.63 -26.89 -33.97
CA ALA A 5 0.02 -26.55 -32.72
C ALA A 5 -1.02 -25.93 -31.79
N MET A 6 -1.54 -26.69 -30.84
CA MET A 6 -2.32 -26.14 -29.72
C MET A 6 -1.39 -25.28 -28.89
N LEU A 7 -1.52 -23.99 -29.02
CA LEU A 7 -0.96 -23.04 -28.07
C LEU A 7 -1.76 -23.18 -26.77
N ILE A 8 -1.22 -23.89 -25.81
CA ILE A 8 -1.76 -23.88 -24.45
C ILE A 8 -1.35 -22.54 -23.86
N ALA A 9 -2.26 -21.58 -23.89
CA ALA A 9 -2.12 -20.35 -23.13
C ALA A 9 -2.21 -20.73 -21.65
N VAL A 10 -1.07 -20.83 -20.98
CA VAL A 10 -1.03 -20.91 -19.53
C VAL A 10 -1.43 -19.54 -19.02
N SER A 11 -2.70 -19.38 -18.70
CA SER A 11 -3.19 -18.21 -17.95
C SER A 11 -2.51 -18.29 -16.58
N ALA A 12 -1.62 -17.32 -16.31
CA ALA A 12 -1.12 -17.12 -14.95
C ALA A 12 -2.33 -16.85 -14.05
N THR A 13 -2.72 -17.85 -13.26
CA THR A 13 -3.78 -17.66 -12.27
C THR A 13 -3.26 -16.68 -11.24
N ALA A 14 -3.99 -15.56 -11.03
CA ALA A 14 -3.71 -14.62 -9.98
C ALA A 14 -3.62 -15.38 -8.65
N SER A 15 -2.50 -15.20 -7.90
CA SER A 15 -2.25 -15.88 -6.63
C SER A 15 -2.97 -15.24 -5.45
N ALA A 16 -3.73 -14.15 -5.68
CA ALA A 16 -4.48 -13.44 -4.67
C ALA A 16 -5.74 -14.22 -4.27
N GLN A 17 -5.92 -14.41 -2.96
CA GLN A 17 -7.07 -15.07 -2.36
C GLN A 17 -7.80 -14.10 -1.44
N MET A 18 -9.13 -14.10 -1.51
CA MET A 18 -9.96 -13.38 -0.53
C MET A 18 -9.93 -14.13 0.79
N ILE A 19 -9.63 -13.40 1.86
CA ILE A 19 -9.58 -13.96 3.22
C ILE A 19 -10.41 -13.11 4.19
N SER A 20 -10.64 -13.65 5.39
CA SER A 20 -11.24 -12.90 6.49
C SER A 20 -10.21 -11.96 7.13
N VAL A 21 -10.67 -10.83 7.67
CA VAL A 21 -9.84 -9.90 8.43
C VAL A 21 -9.11 -10.59 9.60
N ASN A 22 -9.72 -11.64 10.16
CA ASN A 22 -9.14 -12.41 11.26
C ASN A 22 -7.91 -13.23 10.86
N GLU A 23 -7.70 -13.45 9.58
CA GLU A 23 -6.54 -14.17 9.04
C GLU A 23 -5.34 -13.26 8.79
N LEU A 24 -5.50 -11.95 8.98
CA LEU A 24 -4.37 -11.01 8.93
C LEU A 24 -3.41 -11.25 10.09
N PRO A 25 -2.09 -11.03 9.89
CA PRO A 25 -1.15 -10.95 11.00
C PRO A 25 -1.61 -9.92 12.03
N VAL A 26 -1.32 -10.17 13.30
CA VAL A 26 -1.73 -9.29 14.42
C VAL A 26 -1.30 -7.84 14.20
N GLN A 27 -0.07 -7.62 13.75
CA GLN A 27 0.48 -6.29 13.47
C GLN A 27 -0.30 -5.54 12.40
N ALA A 28 -0.75 -6.24 11.34
CA ALA A 28 -1.57 -5.65 10.30
C ALA A 28 -2.95 -5.23 10.83
N LYS A 29 -3.59 -6.08 11.65
CA LYS A 29 -4.86 -5.75 12.30
C LYS A 29 -4.71 -4.52 13.21
N GLU A 30 -3.68 -4.50 14.04
CA GLU A 30 -3.40 -3.38 14.94
C GLU A 30 -3.18 -2.07 14.17
N PHE A 31 -2.47 -2.13 13.04
CA PHE A 31 -2.26 -0.97 12.18
C PHE A 31 -3.59 -0.40 11.66
N VAL A 32 -4.46 -1.25 11.14
CA VAL A 32 -5.78 -0.84 10.65
C VAL A 32 -6.61 -0.26 11.80
N ASP A 33 -6.65 -0.93 12.93
CA ASP A 33 -7.43 -0.49 14.10
C ASP A 33 -6.91 0.84 14.68
N THR A 34 -5.61 1.08 14.63
CA THR A 34 -5.00 2.30 15.16
C THR A 34 -5.21 3.50 14.25
N HIS A 35 -5.01 3.33 12.94
CA HIS A 35 -4.96 4.43 11.99
C HIS A 35 -6.28 4.65 11.22
N PHE A 36 -7.15 3.66 11.17
CA PHE A 36 -8.37 3.68 10.35
C PHE A 36 -9.62 3.29 11.14
N LYS A 37 -9.75 3.74 12.36
CA LYS A 37 -10.84 3.37 13.29
C LYS A 37 -12.24 3.61 12.74
N SER A 38 -12.43 4.66 11.94
CA SER A 38 -13.74 5.05 11.43
C SER A 38 -14.07 4.47 10.06
N ALA A 39 -13.14 3.74 9.45
CA ALA A 39 -13.33 3.16 8.13
C ALA A 39 -13.58 1.65 8.24
N LYS A 40 -14.59 1.18 7.52
CA LYS A 40 -14.91 -0.24 7.46
C LYS A 40 -14.01 -0.96 6.46
N VAL A 41 -13.49 -2.14 6.84
CA VAL A 41 -12.79 -3.04 5.92
C VAL A 41 -13.83 -3.72 5.04
N VAL A 42 -13.69 -3.60 3.73
CA VAL A 42 -14.61 -4.22 2.75
C VAL A 42 -13.99 -5.41 2.04
N GLN A 43 -12.66 -5.52 2.01
CA GLN A 43 -11.98 -6.61 1.34
C GLN A 43 -10.59 -6.83 1.95
N VAL A 44 -10.22 -8.10 2.12
CA VAL A 44 -8.87 -8.51 2.50
C VAL A 44 -8.40 -9.58 1.53
N GLU A 45 -7.20 -9.39 0.99
CA GLU A 45 -6.58 -10.33 0.07
C GLU A 45 -5.25 -10.81 0.64
N LYS A 46 -4.94 -12.07 0.36
CA LYS A 46 -3.65 -12.69 0.63
C LYS A 46 -3.03 -13.11 -0.70
N ASP A 47 -1.87 -12.61 -1.03
CA ASP A 47 -1.09 -13.05 -2.17
C ASP A 47 -0.09 -14.12 -1.72
N ALA A 48 -0.28 -15.34 -2.21
CA ALA A 48 0.50 -16.51 -1.80
C ALA A 48 0.90 -17.36 -3.01
N PRO A 49 1.80 -16.89 -3.88
CA PRO A 49 2.27 -17.66 -5.02
C PRO A 49 2.91 -18.96 -4.54
N LEU A 50 2.51 -20.10 -5.15
CA LEU A 50 2.97 -21.44 -4.80
C LEU A 50 2.76 -21.79 -3.30
N GLY A 51 1.71 -21.22 -2.66
CA GLY A 51 1.41 -21.45 -1.26
C GLY A 51 2.26 -20.65 -0.25
N LEU A 52 3.23 -19.86 -0.72
CA LEU A 52 4.07 -19.02 0.12
C LEU A 52 3.49 -17.61 0.18
N VAL A 53 3.14 -17.16 1.37
CA VAL A 53 2.59 -15.80 1.57
C VAL A 53 3.66 -14.76 1.23
N ARG A 54 3.32 -13.84 0.34
CA ARG A 54 4.15 -12.70 -0.06
C ARG A 54 3.66 -11.41 0.58
N GLU A 55 2.37 -11.13 0.48
CA GLU A 55 1.78 -9.90 1.01
C GLU A 55 0.30 -10.05 1.31
N TYR A 56 -0.23 -9.07 2.05
CA TYR A 56 -1.65 -8.90 2.32
C TYR A 56 -2.08 -7.51 1.84
N THR A 57 -3.30 -7.42 1.33
CA THR A 57 -3.91 -6.15 0.92
C THR A 57 -5.24 -5.97 1.62
N VAL A 58 -5.45 -4.80 2.22
CA VAL A 58 -6.71 -4.41 2.86
C VAL A 58 -7.31 -3.25 2.07
N ILE A 59 -8.58 -3.37 1.72
CA ILE A 59 -9.35 -2.31 1.07
C ILE A 59 -10.42 -1.82 2.05
N LEU A 60 -10.48 -0.50 2.26
CA LEU A 60 -11.48 0.14 3.10
C LEU A 60 -12.63 0.69 2.25
N GLU A 61 -13.79 0.91 2.88
CA GLU A 61 -14.99 1.41 2.20
C GLU A 61 -14.81 2.79 1.55
N ASN A 62 -13.88 3.61 2.04
CA ASN A 62 -13.53 4.89 1.44
C ASN A 62 -12.52 4.79 0.28
N GLY A 63 -12.17 3.57 -0.14
CA GLY A 63 -11.26 3.30 -1.23
C GLY A 63 -9.78 3.30 -0.86
N ILE A 64 -9.42 3.52 0.39
CA ILE A 64 -8.02 3.41 0.84
C ILE A 64 -7.56 1.96 0.72
N LYS A 65 -6.41 1.76 0.11
CA LYS A 65 -5.74 0.47 -0.01
C LYS A 65 -4.49 0.46 0.87
N ILE A 66 -4.34 -0.60 1.65
CA ILE A 66 -3.19 -0.79 2.56
C ILE A 66 -2.53 -2.11 2.21
N GLU A 67 -1.24 -2.09 1.95
CA GLU A 67 -0.44 -3.30 1.69
C GLU A 67 0.51 -3.58 2.85
N PHE A 68 0.59 -4.85 3.22
CA PHE A 68 1.45 -5.36 4.29
C PHE A 68 2.35 -6.47 3.75
N ASN A 69 3.57 -6.58 4.28
CA ASN A 69 4.41 -7.73 3.99
C ASN A 69 3.86 -9.00 4.70
N LYS A 70 4.49 -10.14 4.47
CA LYS A 70 4.09 -11.42 5.06
C LYS A 70 4.06 -11.43 6.59
N LYS A 71 4.83 -10.55 7.24
CA LYS A 71 4.88 -10.42 8.71
C LYS A 71 3.78 -9.53 9.27
N GLY A 72 3.14 -8.73 8.42
CA GLY A 72 2.14 -7.77 8.82
C GLY A 72 2.67 -6.34 9.00
N ASP A 73 3.90 -6.06 8.59
CA ASP A 73 4.42 -4.70 8.55
C ASP A 73 3.86 -3.98 7.33
N TRP A 74 3.38 -2.75 7.51
CA TRP A 74 2.83 -2.01 6.39
C TRP A 74 3.92 -1.58 5.40
N LYS A 75 3.57 -1.62 4.11
CA LYS A 75 4.45 -1.29 2.98
C LYS A 75 3.95 -0.08 2.21
N GLU A 76 2.64 0.02 2.04
CA GLU A 76 2.01 1.05 1.23
C GLU A 76 0.63 1.40 1.78
N VAL A 77 0.31 2.69 1.75
CA VAL A 77 -1.06 3.19 1.98
C VAL A 77 -1.38 4.16 0.85
N GLU A 78 -2.44 3.88 0.11
CA GLU A 78 -2.88 4.69 -1.04
C GLU A 78 -4.32 5.15 -0.86
N ALA A 79 -4.57 6.43 -1.09
CA ALA A 79 -5.89 7.03 -1.11
C ALA A 79 -6.11 7.77 -2.44
N LYS A 80 -7.10 7.34 -3.22
CA LYS A 80 -7.42 8.00 -4.51
C LYS A 80 -8.24 9.27 -4.31
N LYS A 81 -9.22 9.24 -3.40
CA LYS A 81 -10.15 10.34 -3.13
C LYS A 81 -10.16 10.75 -1.67
N ALA A 82 -10.10 9.79 -0.75
CA ALA A 82 -10.06 10.04 0.67
C ALA A 82 -8.73 10.67 1.10
N LYS A 83 -8.74 11.33 2.24
CA LYS A 83 -7.53 11.88 2.85
C LYS A 83 -6.83 10.80 3.68
N LEU A 84 -5.51 10.68 3.55
CA LEU A 84 -4.72 9.82 4.42
C LEU A 84 -4.71 10.37 5.85
N PRO A 85 -4.88 9.50 6.87
CA PRO A 85 -4.73 9.95 8.26
C PRO A 85 -3.32 10.51 8.50
N ASN A 86 -3.24 11.61 9.25
CA ASN A 86 -1.94 12.22 9.59
C ASN A 86 -1.02 11.26 10.34
N SER A 87 -1.58 10.31 11.10
CA SER A 87 -0.81 9.34 11.89
C SER A 87 -0.01 8.34 11.05
N VAL A 88 -0.36 8.17 9.78
CA VAL A 88 0.34 7.24 8.87
C VAL A 88 1.63 7.85 8.33
N THR A 89 1.64 9.15 8.05
CA THR A 89 2.80 9.83 7.46
C THR A 89 3.60 10.54 8.55
N PRO A 90 4.93 10.34 8.60
CA PRO A 90 5.78 11.06 9.54
C PRO A 90 5.56 12.58 9.45
N GLU A 91 5.52 13.25 10.60
CA GLU A 91 5.26 14.69 10.68
C GLU A 91 6.25 15.49 9.84
N LYS A 92 7.52 15.10 9.85
CA LYS A 92 8.58 15.76 9.09
C LYS A 92 8.32 15.76 7.59
N ILE A 93 7.79 14.64 7.06
CA ILE A 93 7.37 14.54 5.66
C ILE A 93 6.18 15.45 5.38
N ARG A 94 5.16 15.42 6.26
CA ARG A 94 3.98 16.28 6.11
C ARG A 94 4.35 17.78 6.11
N LYS A 95 5.25 18.18 6.99
CA LYS A 95 5.76 19.57 7.06
C LYS A 95 6.52 19.95 5.79
N TYR A 96 7.38 19.06 5.29
CA TYR A 96 8.12 19.29 4.04
C TYR A 96 7.17 19.51 2.86
N VAL A 97 6.18 18.62 2.69
CA VAL A 97 5.20 18.74 1.60
C VAL A 97 4.41 20.03 1.71
N SER A 98 3.95 20.39 2.90
CA SER A 98 3.20 21.64 3.10
C SER A 98 4.01 22.89 2.79
N ALA A 99 5.31 22.88 3.08
CA ALA A 99 6.19 24.03 2.86
C ALA A 99 6.62 24.16 1.39
N GLU A 100 7.01 23.06 0.76
CA GLU A 100 7.58 23.05 -0.60
C GLU A 100 6.53 22.88 -1.70
N PHE A 101 5.43 22.22 -1.40
CA PHE A 101 4.34 21.96 -2.34
C PHE A 101 3.00 22.35 -1.74
N PRO A 102 2.79 23.64 -1.46
CA PRO A 102 1.51 24.11 -0.88
C PRO A 102 0.34 23.77 -1.82
N GLN A 103 -0.84 23.55 -1.24
CA GLN A 103 -2.05 23.18 -1.95
C GLN A 103 -2.01 21.78 -2.60
N THR A 104 -1.05 20.94 -2.22
CA THR A 104 -1.05 19.53 -2.60
C THR A 104 -1.43 18.64 -1.42
N GLU A 105 -1.83 17.42 -1.72
CA GLU A 105 -2.15 16.39 -0.72
C GLU A 105 -1.31 15.16 -0.98
N ILE A 106 -0.94 14.46 0.09
CA ILE A 106 -0.28 13.16 0.00
C ILE A 106 -1.34 12.13 -0.35
N ARG A 107 -1.16 11.43 -1.48
CA ARG A 107 -2.07 10.41 -2.00
C ARG A 107 -1.59 9.00 -1.73
N LYS A 108 -0.30 8.80 -1.60
CA LYS A 108 0.28 7.49 -1.35
C LYS A 108 1.55 7.65 -0.54
N ILE A 109 1.80 6.74 0.37
CA ILE A 109 3.08 6.60 1.05
C ILE A 109 3.52 5.15 1.00
N GLU A 110 4.76 4.93 0.61
CA GLU A 110 5.43 3.64 0.61
C GLU A 110 6.59 3.69 1.61
N LYS A 111 6.85 2.56 2.24
CA LYS A 111 7.96 2.40 3.17
C LYS A 111 8.71 1.10 2.87
N ASP A 112 10.02 1.19 2.80
CA ASP A 112 10.91 0.03 2.71
C ASP A 112 12.12 0.21 3.63
N SER A 113 13.11 -0.68 3.52
CA SER A 113 14.33 -0.64 4.34
C SER A 113 15.21 0.59 4.09
N ARG A 114 14.99 1.34 3.02
CA ARG A 114 15.79 2.52 2.64
C ARG A 114 15.14 3.84 3.06
N GLY A 115 13.83 3.87 3.24
CA GLY A 115 13.09 5.06 3.61
C GLY A 115 11.67 5.08 3.11
N TYR A 116 11.21 6.27 2.71
CA TYR A 116 9.84 6.51 2.28
C TYR A 116 9.80 7.10 0.87
N GLU A 117 8.75 6.76 0.14
CA GLU A 117 8.37 7.46 -1.09
C GLU A 117 6.93 7.95 -0.96
N VAL A 118 6.69 9.20 -1.28
CA VAL A 118 5.38 9.84 -1.15
C VAL A 118 4.94 10.35 -2.50
N SER A 119 3.75 9.95 -2.93
CA SER A 119 3.11 10.50 -4.14
C SER A 119 2.14 11.60 -3.73
N ILE A 120 2.27 12.77 -4.34
CA ILE A 120 1.42 13.93 -4.06
C ILE A 120 0.49 14.25 -5.21
N SER A 121 -0.54 15.05 -4.94
CA SER A 121 -1.66 15.27 -5.85
C SER A 121 -1.31 15.98 -7.16
N ASN A 122 -0.13 16.58 -7.27
CA ASN A 122 0.36 17.19 -8.52
C ASN A 122 1.10 16.18 -9.44
N GLY A 123 1.15 14.89 -9.07
CA GLY A 123 1.80 13.83 -9.86
C GLY A 123 3.28 13.59 -9.55
N LEU A 124 3.86 14.30 -8.60
CA LEU A 124 5.26 14.10 -8.20
C LEU A 124 5.40 12.99 -7.15
N ASP A 125 6.50 12.25 -7.24
CA ASP A 125 6.94 11.29 -6.25
C ASP A 125 8.18 11.83 -5.54
N LEU A 126 8.14 11.86 -4.20
CA LEU A 126 9.17 12.45 -3.36
C LEU A 126 9.83 11.35 -2.53
N LYS A 127 11.16 11.27 -2.55
CA LYS A 127 11.91 10.31 -1.73
C LYS A 127 12.48 10.92 -0.46
N PHE A 128 12.35 10.18 0.64
CA PHE A 128 12.85 10.52 1.97
C PHE A 128 13.63 9.33 2.53
N ASN A 129 14.66 9.61 3.34
CA ASN A 129 15.39 8.56 4.05
C ASN A 129 14.58 8.04 5.27
N LEU A 130 15.13 7.08 6.01
CA LEU A 130 14.47 6.51 7.20
C LEU A 130 14.26 7.53 8.33
N SER A 131 15.04 8.60 8.36
CA SER A 131 14.86 9.71 9.30
C SER A 131 13.84 10.74 8.81
N ALA A 132 13.16 10.45 7.70
CA ALA A 132 12.18 11.32 7.05
C ALA A 132 12.77 12.64 6.52
N ASP A 133 14.06 12.65 6.19
CA ASP A 133 14.71 13.75 5.49
C ASP A 133 14.54 13.59 3.98
N PHE A 134 14.23 14.70 3.31
CA PHE A 134 14.06 14.73 1.86
C PHE A 134 15.36 14.38 1.13
N ILE A 135 15.27 13.53 0.12
CA ILE A 135 16.41 13.13 -0.73
C ILE A 135 16.31 13.75 -2.12
N LYS A 136 15.20 13.47 -2.82
CA LYS A 136 15.02 13.91 -4.21
C LYS A 136 13.56 13.75 -4.68
N ILE A 137 13.26 14.42 -5.78
CA ILE A 137 12.07 14.14 -6.60
C ILE A 137 12.46 13.02 -7.57
N ASP A 138 11.62 12.01 -7.63
CA ASP A 138 11.89 10.85 -8.49
C ASP A 138 11.22 11.01 -9.87
#